data_8014d78a276485c34c8108d9c1092ca6
#
_entry.id   8014d78a276485c34c8108d9c1092ca6
#
_cell.length_a   1.000
_cell.length_b   1.000
_cell.length_c   1.000
_cell.angle_alpha   90.00
_cell.angle_beta   90.00
_cell.angle_gamma   90.00
#
_symmetry.space_group_name_H-M   'P 1'
#
loop_
_entity.id
_entity.type
_entity.pdbx_description
1 polymer ?
#
loop_
_entity_poly.entity_id
_entity_poly.type
_entity_poly.pdbx_seq_one_letter_code
_entity_poly.pdbx_strand_id
1 'polypeptide(L)'
;MSLSRMVNLAFYLYVLVFMLIYFLAIIYINMAMVSISVASIAALLLPFAPLLLVQWISSRYTDGHENKDRKMISIIITSVGLLLLLSCLVLLGVNESKARFTTERWLGDHEERIYMVDDLLKGRGLVGKSEKEVIALLGPPTDTEYFSGEAASIYYLGAERGFIRIDSEWLLLWYDGRDKVVKQEIRTD
;
A
#
# COMPACT_ATOMS: atom_id res chain seq x y z
N MET A 1 21.26 35.97 15.84
CA MET A 1 21.73 34.63 15.44
C MET A 1 22.45 34.77 14.09
N SER A 2 23.66 34.24 13.90
CA SER A 2 24.35 34.37 12.60
C SER A 2 23.60 33.60 11.51
N LEU A 3 23.67 34.05 10.26
CA LEU A 3 23.01 33.43 9.10
C LEU A 3 23.40 31.94 9.00
N SER A 4 24.67 31.61 9.22
CA SER A 4 25.16 30.22 9.20
C SER A 4 24.49 29.33 10.24
N ARG A 5 24.23 29.83 11.46
CA ARG A 5 23.48 29.08 12.51
C ARG A 5 22.03 28.84 12.11
N MET A 6 21.38 29.82 11.47
CA MET A 6 20.02 29.66 10.97
C MET A 6 19.93 28.60 9.88
N VAL A 7 20.86 28.64 8.92
CA VAL A 7 20.93 27.65 7.82
C VAL A 7 21.17 26.23 8.37
N ASN A 8 22.04 26.11 9.39
CA ASN A 8 22.32 24.84 10.02
C ASN A 8 21.09 24.29 10.76
N LEU A 9 20.41 25.14 11.51
CA LEU A 9 19.18 24.74 12.21
C LEU A 9 18.11 24.29 11.20
N ALA A 10 17.91 25.02 10.12
CA ALA A 10 16.98 24.67 9.06
C ALA A 10 17.33 23.31 8.41
N PHE A 11 18.62 23.06 8.16
CA PHE A 11 19.10 21.79 7.64
C PHE A 11 18.74 20.60 8.56
N TYR A 12 19.07 20.67 9.85
CA TYR A 12 18.77 19.58 10.78
C TYR A 12 17.28 19.39 11.02
N LEU A 13 16.52 20.51 11.06
CA LEU A 13 15.06 20.44 11.17
C LEU A 13 14.45 19.75 9.95
N TYR A 14 14.93 20.10 8.75
CA TYR A 14 14.44 19.44 7.54
C TYR A 14 14.80 17.94 7.50
N VAL A 15 16.02 17.58 7.91
CA VAL A 15 16.42 16.16 8.00
C VAL A 15 15.50 15.37 8.93
N LEU A 16 15.14 15.95 10.07
CA LEU A 16 14.19 15.34 11.01
C LEU A 16 12.81 15.15 10.35
N VAL A 17 12.29 16.17 9.68
CA VAL A 17 11.03 16.11 8.95
C VAL A 17 11.09 15.07 7.83
N PHE A 18 12.19 15.03 7.08
CA PHE A 18 12.43 14.07 6.02
C PHE A 18 12.38 12.61 6.53
N MET A 19 13.06 12.32 7.64
CA MET A 19 13.03 11.00 8.25
C MET A 19 11.61 10.63 8.75
N LEU A 20 10.89 11.59 9.35
CA LEU A 20 9.52 11.40 9.79
C LEU A 20 8.57 11.10 8.63
N ILE A 21 8.73 11.80 7.49
CA ILE A 21 7.92 11.54 6.29
C ILE A 21 8.08 10.08 5.84
N TYR A 22 9.31 9.57 5.74
CA TYR A 22 9.52 8.18 5.32
C TYR A 22 9.04 7.16 6.35
N PHE A 23 9.22 7.44 7.63
CA PHE A 23 8.68 6.60 8.69
C PHE A 23 7.15 6.48 8.59
N LEU A 24 6.46 7.61 8.43
CA LEU A 24 5.01 7.63 8.23
C LEU A 24 4.59 7.00 6.90
N ALA A 25 5.37 7.19 5.83
CA ALA A 25 5.11 6.56 4.54
C ALA A 25 5.17 5.03 4.63
N ILE A 26 6.17 4.46 5.32
CA ILE A 26 6.28 3.02 5.52
C ILE A 26 5.06 2.48 6.27
N ILE A 27 4.64 3.15 7.35
CA ILE A 27 3.44 2.78 8.11
C ILE A 27 2.21 2.84 7.21
N TYR A 28 2.02 3.95 6.50
CA TYR A 28 0.87 4.16 5.63
C TYR A 28 0.80 3.15 4.48
N ILE A 29 1.92 2.89 3.79
CA ILE A 29 1.99 1.91 2.70
C ILE A 29 1.58 0.51 3.20
N ASN A 30 2.06 0.14 4.39
CA ASN A 30 1.75 -1.18 4.96
C ASN A 30 0.30 -1.28 5.45
N MET A 31 -0.23 -0.24 6.11
CA MET A 31 -1.59 -0.26 6.65
C MET A 31 -2.66 -0.11 5.56
N ALA A 32 -2.44 0.78 4.60
CA ALA A 32 -3.38 1.05 3.52
C ALA A 32 -3.17 0.15 2.29
N MET A 33 -2.21 -0.80 2.34
CA MET A 33 -1.87 -1.70 1.25
C MET A 33 -1.66 -0.98 -0.09
N VAL A 34 -0.98 0.19 -0.03
CA VAL A 34 -0.76 1.02 -1.22
C VAL A 34 0.06 0.25 -2.24
N SER A 35 -0.44 0.19 -3.48
CA SER A 35 0.23 -0.44 -4.62
C SER A 35 1.03 0.57 -5.46
N ILE A 36 1.78 0.06 -6.43
CA ILE A 36 2.57 0.87 -7.37
C ILE A 36 1.63 1.73 -8.23
N SER A 37 1.86 3.04 -8.22
CA SER A 37 1.21 4.00 -9.09
C SER A 37 2.12 5.19 -9.36
N VAL A 38 1.81 5.98 -10.39
CA VAL A 38 2.55 7.23 -10.66
C VAL A 38 2.47 8.15 -9.45
N ALA A 39 1.31 8.22 -8.79
CA ALA A 39 1.10 9.06 -7.62
C ALA A 39 1.93 8.59 -6.42
N SER A 40 1.96 7.27 -6.12
CA SER A 40 2.75 6.73 -5.00
C SER A 40 4.25 6.94 -5.21
N ILE A 41 4.76 6.71 -6.44
CA ILE A 41 6.17 6.95 -6.76
C ILE A 41 6.52 8.44 -6.66
N ALA A 42 5.68 9.33 -7.22
CA ALA A 42 5.89 10.77 -7.15
C ALA A 42 5.89 11.27 -5.71
N ALA A 43 4.95 10.80 -4.87
CA ALA A 43 4.89 11.15 -3.45
C ALA A 43 6.16 10.75 -2.69
N LEU A 44 6.75 9.58 -3.00
CA LEU A 44 7.99 9.12 -2.38
C LEU A 44 9.23 9.90 -2.87
N LEU A 45 9.24 10.36 -4.11
CA LEU A 45 10.37 11.13 -4.66
C LEU A 45 10.34 12.60 -4.24
N LEU A 46 9.15 13.16 -4.00
CA LEU A 46 8.96 14.58 -3.69
C LEU A 46 9.82 15.09 -2.52
N PRO A 47 10.01 14.38 -1.40
CA PRO A 47 10.83 14.87 -0.28
C PRO A 47 12.32 15.03 -0.60
N PHE A 48 12.83 14.39 -1.67
CA PHE A 48 14.24 14.52 -2.05
C PHE A 48 14.57 15.89 -2.64
N ALA A 49 13.65 16.53 -3.37
CA ALA A 49 13.91 17.82 -4.00
C ALA A 49 14.30 18.91 -2.98
N PRO A 50 13.51 19.16 -1.91
CA PRO A 50 13.93 20.11 -0.87
C PRO A 50 15.12 19.61 -0.06
N LEU A 51 15.34 18.28 0.13
CA LEU A 51 16.54 17.78 0.79
C LEU A 51 17.79 18.22 0.04
N LEU A 52 17.85 17.97 -1.26
CA LEU A 52 18.99 18.36 -2.10
C LEU A 52 19.19 19.88 -2.14
N LEU A 53 18.10 20.65 -2.19
CA LEU A 53 18.13 22.10 -2.15
C LEU A 53 18.74 22.63 -0.84
N VAL A 54 18.27 22.11 0.30
CA VAL A 54 18.76 22.51 1.63
C VAL A 54 20.22 22.11 1.81
N GLN A 55 20.64 20.93 1.32
CA GLN A 55 22.04 20.51 1.32
C GLN A 55 22.90 21.44 0.46
N TRP A 56 22.44 21.81 -0.74
CA TRP A 56 23.14 22.73 -1.63
C TRP A 56 23.29 24.13 -1.00
N ILE A 57 22.21 24.68 -0.43
CA ILE A 57 22.27 25.97 0.29
C ILE A 57 23.23 25.86 1.46
N SER A 58 23.12 24.83 2.30
CA SER A 58 23.99 24.64 3.45
C SER A 58 25.47 24.59 3.07
N SER A 59 25.82 23.94 1.95
CA SER A 59 27.20 23.86 1.45
C SER A 59 27.76 25.19 1.02
N ARG A 60 26.92 26.17 0.63
CA ARG A 60 27.34 27.52 0.21
C ARG A 60 27.67 28.44 1.37
N TYR A 61 27.09 28.19 2.55
CA TYR A 61 27.25 29.06 3.74
C TYR A 61 28.16 28.44 4.80
N THR A 62 28.92 27.40 4.47
CA THR A 62 29.85 26.72 5.37
C THR A 62 31.27 26.82 4.85
N ASP A 63 32.18 27.37 5.68
CA ASP A 63 33.56 27.63 5.31
C ASP A 63 34.52 26.51 5.79
N GLY A 64 35.61 26.30 4.99
CA GLY A 64 36.80 25.56 5.39
C GLY A 64 36.63 24.14 5.89
N HIS A 65 37.10 23.83 7.08
CA HIS A 65 37.11 22.50 7.69
C HIS A 65 35.71 21.95 7.97
N GLU A 66 34.77 22.78 8.38
CA GLU A 66 33.36 22.40 8.58
C GLU A 66 32.72 21.91 7.28
N ASN A 67 33.20 22.29 6.11
CA ASN A 67 32.67 21.87 4.81
C ASN A 67 32.92 20.38 4.53
N LYS A 68 34.05 19.80 5.02
CA LYS A 68 34.35 18.36 4.85
C LYS A 68 33.42 17.49 5.65
N ASP A 69 33.20 17.85 6.92
CA ASP A 69 32.31 17.09 7.81
C ASP A 69 30.86 17.17 7.32
N ARG A 70 30.45 18.32 6.81
CA ARG A 70 29.12 18.49 6.20
C ARG A 70 28.91 17.65 4.96
N LYS A 71 29.89 17.60 4.06
CA LYS A 71 29.80 16.72 2.88
C LYS A 71 29.60 15.27 3.29
N MET A 72 30.34 14.82 4.27
CA MET A 72 30.19 13.47 4.80
C MET A 72 28.81 13.24 5.40
N ILE A 73 28.31 14.16 6.24
CA ILE A 73 26.96 14.11 6.82
C ILE A 73 25.90 14.11 5.70
N SER A 74 26.03 14.97 4.68
CA SER A 74 25.10 15.01 3.54
C SER A 74 25.08 13.70 2.77
N ILE A 75 26.23 13.07 2.54
CA ILE A 75 26.32 11.76 1.89
C ILE A 75 25.60 10.71 2.73
N ILE A 76 25.85 10.67 4.04
CA ILE A 76 25.21 9.72 4.96
C ILE A 76 23.68 9.89 4.92
N ILE A 77 23.18 11.13 5.06
CA ILE A 77 21.74 11.42 5.05
C ILE A 77 21.11 11.01 3.72
N THR A 78 21.76 11.34 2.60
CA THR A 78 21.25 10.94 1.27
C THR A 78 21.24 9.43 1.10
N SER A 79 22.29 8.73 1.57
CA SER A 79 22.36 7.27 1.51
C SER A 79 21.26 6.62 2.36
N VAL A 80 21.04 7.11 3.57
CA VAL A 80 19.94 6.64 4.44
C VAL A 80 18.59 6.93 3.78
N GLY A 81 18.41 8.12 3.20
CA GLY A 81 17.20 8.47 2.47
C GLY A 81 16.92 7.53 1.29
N LEU A 82 17.95 7.18 0.52
CA LEU A 82 17.83 6.24 -0.59
C LEU A 82 17.47 4.82 -0.11
N LEU A 83 18.01 4.37 1.03
CA LEU A 83 17.64 3.10 1.64
C LEU A 83 16.17 3.10 2.08
N LEU A 84 15.69 4.18 2.69
CA LEU A 84 14.28 4.33 3.08
C LEU A 84 13.36 4.35 1.85
N LEU A 85 13.75 5.09 0.80
CA LEU A 85 13.03 5.08 -0.48
C LEU A 85 12.96 3.67 -1.07
N LEU A 86 14.08 2.96 -1.12
CA LEU A 86 14.12 1.59 -1.62
C LEU A 86 13.22 0.66 -0.80
N SER A 87 13.21 0.80 0.52
CA SER A 87 12.31 0.04 1.40
C SER A 87 10.84 0.31 1.07
N CYS A 88 10.46 1.59 0.85
CA CYS A 88 9.10 1.93 0.42
C CYS A 88 8.77 1.32 -0.95
N LEU A 89 9.69 1.38 -1.93
CA LEU A 89 9.46 0.80 -3.26
C LEU A 89 9.30 -0.72 -3.20
N VAL A 90 10.06 -1.41 -2.35
CA VAL A 90 9.91 -2.86 -2.11
C VAL A 90 8.53 -3.15 -1.50
N LEU A 91 8.08 -2.36 -0.51
CA LEU A 91 6.75 -2.52 0.09
C LEU A 91 5.63 -2.32 -0.94
N LEU A 92 5.72 -1.27 -1.78
CA LEU A 92 4.78 -1.07 -2.88
C LEU A 92 4.75 -2.28 -3.82
N GLY A 93 5.92 -2.85 -4.17
CA GLY A 93 6.03 -4.03 -5.02
C GLY A 93 5.42 -5.28 -4.41
N VAL A 94 5.60 -5.48 -3.10
CA VAL A 94 4.99 -6.59 -2.35
C VAL A 94 3.46 -6.42 -2.34
N ASN A 95 2.96 -5.23 -2.06
CA ASN A 95 1.52 -4.95 -2.06
C ASN A 95 0.91 -5.15 -3.46
N GLU A 96 1.59 -4.69 -4.52
CA GLU A 96 1.19 -4.92 -5.91
C GLU A 96 1.11 -6.42 -6.23
N SER A 97 2.10 -7.20 -5.77
CA SER A 97 2.09 -8.65 -5.92
C SER A 97 0.92 -9.30 -5.16
N LYS A 98 0.63 -8.83 -3.94
CA LYS A 98 -0.49 -9.31 -3.13
C LYS A 98 -1.85 -8.97 -3.76
N ALA A 99 -1.96 -7.82 -4.41
CA ALA A 99 -3.18 -7.37 -5.05
C ALA A 99 -3.56 -8.20 -6.30
N ARG A 100 -2.63 -8.95 -6.90
CA ARG A 100 -2.92 -9.79 -8.08
C ARG A 100 -3.64 -11.07 -7.71
N PHE A 101 -4.77 -11.33 -8.32
CA PHE A 101 -5.54 -12.55 -8.12
C PHE A 101 -4.86 -13.77 -8.73
N THR A 102 -4.69 -14.82 -7.94
CA THR A 102 -4.45 -16.18 -8.40
C THR A 102 -5.29 -17.16 -7.60
N THR A 103 -5.81 -18.21 -8.25
CA THR A 103 -6.63 -19.25 -7.59
C THR A 103 -5.86 -19.91 -6.44
N GLU A 104 -4.57 -20.18 -6.62
CA GLU A 104 -3.73 -20.82 -5.59
C GLU A 104 -3.66 -19.98 -4.31
N ARG A 105 -3.43 -18.66 -4.43
CA ARG A 105 -3.37 -17.75 -3.28
C ARG A 105 -4.74 -17.55 -2.65
N TRP A 106 -5.78 -17.44 -3.47
CA TRP A 106 -7.15 -17.33 -3.00
C TRP A 106 -7.59 -18.52 -2.16
N LEU A 107 -7.18 -19.74 -2.54
CA LEU A 107 -7.48 -20.97 -1.81
C LEU A 107 -6.53 -21.18 -0.63
N GLY A 108 -5.30 -20.65 -0.69
CA GLY A 108 -4.25 -20.87 0.30
C GLY A 108 -4.40 -20.03 1.57
N ASP A 109 -4.86 -18.78 1.45
CA ASP A 109 -5.00 -17.87 2.58
C ASP A 109 -6.27 -17.03 2.46
N HIS A 110 -7.23 -17.34 3.35
CA HIS A 110 -8.53 -16.67 3.36
C HIS A 110 -8.45 -15.21 3.80
N GLU A 111 -7.49 -14.84 4.66
CA GLU A 111 -7.28 -13.47 5.13
C GLU A 111 -6.63 -12.57 4.07
N GLU A 112 -5.95 -13.16 3.08
CA GLU A 112 -5.36 -12.40 1.98
C GLU A 112 -6.31 -12.15 0.80
N ARG A 113 -7.51 -12.74 0.77
CA ARG A 113 -8.50 -12.57 -0.30
C ARG A 113 -8.91 -11.12 -0.50
N ILE A 114 -8.97 -10.36 0.59
CA ILE A 114 -9.33 -8.95 0.61
C ILE A 114 -8.43 -8.09 -0.27
N TYR A 115 -7.15 -8.46 -0.41
CA TYR A 115 -6.19 -7.70 -1.20
C TYR A 115 -6.32 -7.96 -2.70
N MET A 116 -6.78 -9.15 -3.10
CA MET A 116 -6.85 -9.56 -4.50
C MET A 116 -8.27 -9.57 -5.09
N VAL A 117 -9.31 -9.32 -4.26
CA VAL A 117 -10.70 -9.34 -4.72
C VAL A 117 -10.97 -8.29 -5.81
N ASP A 118 -10.38 -7.11 -5.69
CA ASP A 118 -10.56 -6.05 -6.69
C ASP A 118 -10.00 -6.45 -8.07
N ASP A 119 -8.85 -7.11 -8.11
CA ASP A 119 -8.27 -7.64 -9.36
C ASP A 119 -9.11 -8.77 -9.95
N LEU A 120 -9.62 -9.66 -9.10
CA LEU A 120 -10.58 -10.69 -9.50
C LEU A 120 -11.80 -10.08 -10.18
N LEU A 121 -12.43 -9.09 -9.54
CA LEU A 121 -13.69 -8.50 -10.01
C LEU A 121 -13.49 -7.64 -11.27
N LYS A 122 -12.38 -6.88 -11.37
CA LYS A 122 -12.05 -6.04 -12.53
C LYS A 122 -11.52 -6.85 -13.70
N GLY A 123 -10.59 -7.76 -13.45
CA GLY A 123 -9.85 -8.46 -14.50
C GLY A 123 -10.61 -9.63 -15.10
N ARG A 124 -11.21 -10.48 -14.28
CA ARG A 124 -11.90 -11.70 -14.74
C ARG A 124 -13.42 -11.57 -14.72
N GLY A 125 -13.95 -10.77 -13.78
CA GLY A 125 -15.37 -10.66 -13.54
C GLY A 125 -16.03 -12.01 -13.20
N LEU A 126 -17.00 -12.02 -12.33
CA LEU A 126 -17.75 -13.23 -12.00
C LEU A 126 -19.11 -13.25 -12.69
N VAL A 127 -19.64 -12.08 -13.06
CA VAL A 127 -20.94 -11.95 -13.73
C VAL A 127 -20.94 -12.74 -15.03
N GLY A 128 -21.98 -13.58 -15.22
CA GLY A 128 -22.13 -14.49 -16.34
C GLY A 128 -21.48 -15.87 -16.19
N LYS A 129 -20.60 -16.07 -15.18
CA LYS A 129 -20.05 -17.39 -14.86
C LYS A 129 -21.11 -18.27 -14.20
N SER A 130 -21.05 -19.58 -14.45
CA SER A 130 -21.87 -20.55 -13.74
C SER A 130 -21.33 -20.79 -12.33
N GLU A 131 -22.18 -21.27 -11.44
CA GLU A 131 -21.79 -21.67 -10.09
C GLU A 131 -20.61 -22.64 -10.11
N LYS A 132 -20.60 -23.63 -11.03
CA LYS A 132 -19.48 -24.58 -11.20
C LYS A 132 -18.18 -23.87 -11.56
N GLU A 133 -18.21 -22.86 -12.45
CA GLU A 133 -17.05 -22.07 -12.83
C GLU A 133 -16.55 -21.19 -11.68
N VAL A 134 -17.47 -20.68 -10.85
CA VAL A 134 -17.13 -19.92 -9.65
C VAL A 134 -16.45 -20.84 -8.63
N ILE A 135 -17.03 -22.02 -8.34
CA ILE A 135 -16.45 -22.98 -7.40
C ILE A 135 -15.09 -23.48 -7.90
N ALA A 136 -14.92 -23.69 -9.20
CA ALA A 136 -13.62 -24.08 -9.77
C ALA A 136 -12.54 -22.99 -9.61
N LEU A 137 -12.96 -21.72 -9.58
CA LEU A 137 -12.07 -20.57 -9.46
C LEU A 137 -11.77 -20.19 -8.02
N LEU A 138 -12.80 -20.18 -7.16
CA LEU A 138 -12.76 -19.65 -5.79
C LEU A 138 -12.82 -20.73 -4.70
N GLY A 139 -13.07 -22.00 -5.07
CA GLY A 139 -13.39 -23.05 -4.12
C GLY A 139 -14.86 -23.00 -3.66
N PRO A 140 -15.23 -23.86 -2.71
CA PRO A 140 -16.58 -23.83 -2.14
C PRO A 140 -16.85 -22.52 -1.41
N PRO A 141 -18.12 -22.04 -1.38
CA PRO A 141 -18.52 -20.91 -0.56
C PRO A 141 -18.17 -21.13 0.92
N THR A 142 -18.00 -20.05 1.66
CA THR A 142 -17.77 -20.07 3.10
C THR A 142 -19.07 -20.49 3.79
N ASP A 143 -19.00 -21.48 4.68
CA ASP A 143 -20.12 -21.86 5.54
C ASP A 143 -20.29 -20.82 6.66
N THR A 144 -21.38 -20.06 6.60
CA THR A 144 -21.63 -18.92 7.49
C THR A 144 -23.11 -18.61 7.63
N GLU A 145 -23.49 -18.06 8.78
CA GLU A 145 -24.83 -17.51 9.01
C GLU A 145 -24.91 -16.04 8.53
N TYR A 146 -23.77 -15.35 8.36
CA TYR A 146 -23.75 -13.99 7.83
C TYR A 146 -24.32 -13.96 6.42
N PHE A 147 -25.24 -13.02 6.17
CA PHE A 147 -25.93 -12.85 4.88
C PHE A 147 -26.67 -14.11 4.36
N SER A 148 -26.86 -15.12 5.21
CA SER A 148 -27.64 -16.32 4.85
C SER A 148 -29.07 -15.92 4.51
N GLY A 149 -29.58 -16.37 3.34
CA GLY A 149 -30.87 -15.95 2.81
C GLY A 149 -30.87 -14.67 1.97
N GLU A 150 -29.77 -13.92 1.92
CA GLU A 150 -29.64 -12.76 1.04
C GLU A 150 -28.91 -13.08 -0.27
N ALA A 151 -27.88 -13.93 -0.24
CA ALA A 151 -27.07 -14.33 -1.38
C ALA A 151 -26.97 -15.85 -1.51
N ALA A 152 -26.71 -16.34 -2.74
CA ALA A 152 -26.60 -17.78 -3.01
C ALA A 152 -25.20 -18.34 -2.70
N SER A 153 -24.15 -17.54 -2.88
CA SER A 153 -22.78 -17.89 -2.50
C SER A 153 -22.11 -16.73 -1.77
N ILE A 154 -21.45 -17.06 -0.67
CA ILE A 154 -20.82 -16.10 0.22
C ILE A 154 -19.36 -16.52 0.44
N TYR A 155 -18.42 -15.59 0.24
CA TYR A 155 -17.00 -15.84 0.43
C TYR A 155 -16.43 -14.84 1.44
N TYR A 156 -15.83 -15.35 2.51
CA TYR A 156 -15.06 -14.54 3.45
C TYR A 156 -13.80 -14.01 2.76
N LEU A 157 -13.55 -12.71 2.91
CA LEU A 157 -12.41 -12.03 2.28
C LEU A 157 -11.29 -11.73 3.25
N GLY A 158 -11.61 -11.58 4.54
CA GLY A 158 -10.67 -11.15 5.58
C GLY A 158 -11.20 -9.97 6.36
N ALA A 159 -10.37 -9.45 7.26
CA ALA A 159 -10.70 -8.26 8.04
C ALA A 159 -10.86 -7.03 7.14
N GLU A 160 -11.79 -6.14 7.48
CA GLU A 160 -12.11 -4.91 6.77
C GLU A 160 -10.84 -4.10 6.40
N ARG A 161 -10.84 -3.52 5.20
CA ARG A 161 -9.78 -2.61 4.74
C ARG A 161 -9.85 -1.29 5.47
N GLY A 162 -8.73 -0.81 6.01
CA GLY A 162 -8.66 0.47 6.70
C GLY A 162 -7.72 0.48 7.90
N PHE A 163 -7.77 1.59 8.66
CA PHE A 163 -6.95 1.76 9.88
C PHE A 163 -7.52 0.99 11.07
N ILE A 164 -8.83 0.86 11.15
CA ILE A 164 -9.54 0.18 12.23
C ILE A 164 -10.22 -1.02 11.57
N ARG A 165 -9.73 -2.23 11.86
CA ARG A 165 -10.18 -3.49 11.25
C ARG A 165 -10.98 -4.27 12.26
N ILE A 166 -12.21 -3.81 12.55
CA ILE A 166 -13.10 -4.44 13.55
C ILE A 166 -14.05 -5.44 12.89
N ASP A 167 -14.48 -5.11 11.66
CA ASP A 167 -15.46 -5.89 10.92
C ASP A 167 -14.77 -6.75 9.85
N SER A 168 -15.53 -7.61 9.18
CA SER A 168 -15.04 -8.46 8.09
C SER A 168 -15.65 -8.04 6.76
N GLU A 169 -14.91 -8.19 5.66
CA GLU A 169 -15.46 -8.04 4.31
C GLU A 169 -15.80 -9.38 3.70
N TRP A 170 -16.89 -9.39 2.94
CA TRP A 170 -17.49 -10.56 2.33
C TRP A 170 -17.83 -10.30 0.87
N LEU A 171 -17.58 -11.28 0.00
CA LEU A 171 -18.04 -11.28 -1.39
C LEU A 171 -19.32 -12.09 -1.49
N LEU A 172 -20.41 -11.43 -1.90
CA LEU A 172 -21.74 -11.99 -2.08
C LEU A 172 -22.04 -12.15 -3.57
N LEU A 173 -22.56 -13.31 -3.95
CA LEU A 173 -22.93 -13.64 -5.32
C LEU A 173 -24.39 -14.08 -5.40
N TRP A 174 -25.10 -13.60 -6.42
CA TRP A 174 -26.45 -13.97 -6.76
C TRP A 174 -26.48 -14.61 -8.14
N TYR A 175 -27.26 -15.67 -8.28
CA TYR A 175 -27.40 -16.42 -9.53
C TYR A 175 -28.82 -16.26 -10.08
N ASP A 176 -28.96 -16.41 -11.41
CA ASP A 176 -30.26 -16.50 -12.09
C ASP A 176 -30.77 -17.96 -12.11
N GLY A 177 -31.97 -18.17 -12.70
CA GLY A 177 -32.55 -19.51 -12.84
C GLY A 177 -31.79 -20.46 -13.77
N ARG A 178 -30.62 -20.04 -14.32
CA ARG A 178 -29.71 -20.85 -15.14
C ARG A 178 -28.37 -21.03 -14.44
N ASP A 179 -28.30 -20.80 -13.13
CA ASP A 179 -27.09 -20.86 -12.32
C ASP A 179 -25.96 -19.93 -12.78
N LYS A 180 -26.30 -18.76 -13.42
CA LYS A 180 -25.33 -17.76 -13.83
C LYS A 180 -25.30 -16.60 -12.85
N VAL A 181 -24.10 -16.15 -12.46
CA VAL A 181 -23.92 -14.96 -11.62
C VAL A 181 -24.52 -13.74 -12.32
N VAL A 182 -25.49 -13.11 -11.68
CA VAL A 182 -26.13 -11.86 -12.18
C VAL A 182 -25.72 -10.65 -11.38
N LYS A 183 -25.28 -10.82 -10.13
CA LYS A 183 -24.83 -9.75 -9.26
C LYS A 183 -23.68 -10.23 -8.39
N GLN A 184 -22.71 -9.34 -8.18
CA GLN A 184 -21.62 -9.48 -7.22
C GLN A 184 -21.52 -8.21 -6.39
N GLU A 185 -21.24 -8.35 -5.09
CA GLU A 185 -21.18 -7.22 -4.17
C GLU A 185 -20.19 -7.53 -3.04
N ILE A 186 -19.41 -6.53 -2.60
CA ILE A 186 -18.61 -6.64 -1.38
C ILE A 186 -19.40 -5.94 -0.27
N ARG A 187 -19.53 -6.60 0.88
CA ARG A 187 -20.19 -6.06 2.08
C ARG A 187 -19.35 -6.28 3.32
N THR A 188 -19.56 -5.42 4.29
CA THR A 188 -19.03 -5.52 5.65
C THR A 188 -20.15 -5.97 6.60
N ASP A 189 -19.83 -6.78 7.59
CA ASP A 189 -20.75 -7.24 8.65
C ASP A 189 -20.81 -6.27 9.83
#